data_0afa465364f4ed3e7a4190113232c1d6
#
_entry.id   0afa465364f4ed3e7a4190113232c1d6
#
_cell.length_a   1.000
_cell.length_b   1.000
_cell.length_c   1.000
_cell.angle_alpha   90.00
_cell.angle_beta   90.00
_cell.angle_gamma   90.00
#
_symmetry.space_group_name_H-M   'P 1'
#
loop_
_entity.id
_entity.type
_entity.pdbx_description
1 polymer ?
#
loop_
_entity_poly.entity_id
_entity_poly.type
_entity_poly.pdbx_seq_one_letter_code
_entity_poly.pdbx_strand_id
1 'polypeptide(L)'
;MKQERTRVVIVGAGPNGMTAAHYMGLYGIDCVVLELADGILPYPRAVGMDDEALRVLQGIGIAELAARDMISNVPLRYYNARGVCFAEVKPSTAHYGWPMRNIFMQQLLEGTLREQLVNYPCVELRQGHEMLELEQDADTVTLLVRDAQGEVYRLQADYVVGADGGRSSVRKQLGIELLGLTHPRKWVVVDTANDTLDAPYTALHADPQRPFVCIYLPYRQRRWEFMLLEGEDEAGMCEETTIRNLIRGHIGDAVDQLQIIRIRAYTHNSRVAARFVQGRVALVGDAAHISPPWAGQGLNSGLRDVANVVWKLAAIIQGRACASIFSSYDQERRGHATDLIALADNMGAVLGLTNPLMAGVRDWLFQAVNSVDNLRSHLLEFKFKPKATITKGLVYHERAQLHEDDLVGQLFVQPDIEDPLGQRRRLDEVLGRSYSILGYRVNPAEYLSEEMTAYWARWETQFIQINRSRSGAGRHQPLSAPGILSIEDVDNRLGEWFSNVRDCIVVVRPDRFVAAITTPERLDGVLRKLAEQLS
;
A
#
# COMPACT_ATOMS: atom_id res chain seq x y z
N MET A 1 -28.97 26.64 8.51
CA MET A 1 -27.99 25.54 8.46
C MET A 1 -26.61 26.14 8.28
N LYS A 2 -25.64 25.78 9.11
CA LYS A 2 -24.25 26.26 9.02
C LYS A 2 -23.65 25.79 7.70
N GLN A 3 -22.80 26.60 7.08
CA GLN A 3 -22.11 26.30 5.83
C GLN A 3 -20.62 26.53 6.03
N GLU A 4 -19.83 25.55 5.66
CA GLU A 4 -18.37 25.55 5.77
C GLU A 4 -17.73 25.18 4.44
N ARG A 5 -16.46 25.53 4.23
CA ARG A 5 -15.72 25.20 3.01
C ARG A 5 -14.30 24.81 3.34
N THR A 6 -13.79 23.82 2.63
CA THR A 6 -12.39 23.37 2.63
C THR A 6 -11.95 23.04 1.21
N ARG A 7 -10.68 22.70 1.01
CA ARG A 7 -10.18 22.25 -0.31
C ARG A 7 -10.48 20.76 -0.53
N VAL A 8 -10.25 19.94 0.48
CA VAL A 8 -10.44 18.48 0.40
C VAL A 8 -11.22 17.99 1.61
N VAL A 9 -12.19 17.09 1.39
CA VAL A 9 -12.81 16.30 2.45
C VAL A 9 -12.39 14.85 2.28
N ILE A 10 -11.95 14.23 3.37
CA ILE A 10 -11.71 12.79 3.44
C ILE A 10 -12.80 12.18 4.31
N VAL A 11 -13.50 11.18 3.79
CA VAL A 11 -14.54 10.47 4.54
C VAL A 11 -13.98 9.14 5.00
N GLY A 12 -13.82 8.99 6.33
CA GLY A 12 -13.22 7.83 7.01
C GLY A 12 -11.79 8.09 7.49
N ALA A 13 -11.55 7.94 8.80
CA ALA A 13 -10.25 8.12 9.47
C ALA A 13 -9.56 6.79 9.80
N GLY A 14 -9.77 5.74 9.00
CA GLY A 14 -8.94 4.53 9.03
C GLY A 14 -7.55 4.78 8.44
N PRO A 15 -6.67 3.76 8.37
CA PRO A 15 -5.27 3.95 7.94
C PRO A 15 -5.11 4.66 6.60
N ASN A 16 -5.95 4.33 5.61
CA ASN A 16 -5.88 4.97 4.28
C ASN A 16 -6.30 6.43 4.33
N GLY A 17 -7.41 6.75 5.01
CA GLY A 17 -7.89 8.13 5.14
C GLY A 17 -6.91 9.00 5.91
N MET A 18 -6.36 8.49 7.01
CA MET A 18 -5.35 9.20 7.80
C MET A 18 -4.04 9.39 7.02
N THR A 19 -3.60 8.40 6.25
CA THR A 19 -2.43 8.55 5.37
C THR A 19 -2.67 9.64 4.30
N ALA A 20 -3.87 9.67 3.70
CA ALA A 20 -4.25 10.73 2.76
C ALA A 20 -4.25 12.11 3.44
N ALA A 21 -4.75 12.21 4.67
CA ALA A 21 -4.75 13.44 5.47
C ALA A 21 -3.33 13.96 5.73
N HIS A 22 -2.39 13.08 6.09
CA HIS A 22 -0.98 13.43 6.23
C HIS A 22 -0.38 13.99 4.94
N TYR A 23 -0.67 13.37 3.80
CA TYR A 23 -0.22 13.90 2.51
C TYR A 23 -0.83 15.27 2.21
N MET A 24 -2.13 15.50 2.49
CA MET A 24 -2.72 16.84 2.35
C MET A 24 -2.00 17.85 3.23
N GLY A 25 -1.71 17.50 4.47
CA GLY A 25 -0.90 18.33 5.39
C GLY A 25 0.49 18.64 4.85
N LEU A 26 1.20 17.63 4.32
CA LEU A 26 2.52 17.79 3.71
C LEU A 26 2.53 18.71 2.48
N TYR A 27 1.42 18.72 1.72
CA TYR A 27 1.25 19.62 0.57
C TYR A 27 0.67 20.99 0.95
N GLY A 28 0.39 21.23 2.24
CA GLY A 28 -0.20 22.48 2.74
C GLY A 28 -1.61 22.74 2.24
N ILE A 29 -2.41 21.69 2.06
CA ILE A 29 -3.78 21.77 1.54
C ILE A 29 -4.78 21.65 2.69
N ASP A 30 -5.69 22.62 2.79
CA ASP A 30 -6.78 22.59 3.77
C ASP A 30 -7.64 21.34 3.58
N CYS A 31 -7.75 20.56 4.65
CA CYS A 31 -8.42 19.27 4.60
C CYS A 31 -9.25 19.03 5.88
N VAL A 32 -10.46 18.52 5.70
CA VAL A 32 -11.30 18.03 6.80
C VAL A 32 -11.46 16.52 6.65
N VAL A 33 -11.15 15.79 7.71
CA VAL A 33 -11.37 14.35 7.80
C VAL A 33 -12.61 14.08 8.64
N LEU A 34 -13.61 13.42 8.08
CA LEU A 34 -14.83 13.01 8.77
C LEU A 34 -14.72 11.54 9.21
N GLU A 35 -14.95 11.27 10.48
CA GLU A 35 -14.97 9.92 11.04
C GLU A 35 -16.25 9.70 11.84
N LEU A 36 -16.97 8.63 11.49
CA LEU A 36 -18.22 8.27 12.15
C LEU A 36 -18.02 7.83 13.61
N ALA A 37 -16.93 7.12 13.88
CA ALA A 37 -16.62 6.61 15.22
C ALA A 37 -15.95 7.68 16.09
N ASP A 38 -16.20 7.60 17.41
CA ASP A 38 -15.57 8.50 18.39
C ASP A 38 -14.12 8.12 18.72
N GLY A 39 -13.64 6.97 18.24
CA GLY A 39 -12.31 6.48 18.57
C GLY A 39 -11.78 5.44 17.61
N ILE A 40 -10.64 4.87 17.98
CA ILE A 40 -9.98 3.77 17.26
C ILE A 40 -10.55 2.44 17.73
N LEU A 41 -10.81 1.50 16.82
CA LEU A 41 -11.22 0.16 17.18
C LEU A 41 -10.13 -0.54 18.02
N PRO A 42 -10.47 -1.14 19.16
CA PRO A 42 -9.48 -1.68 20.11
C PRO A 42 -8.88 -3.04 19.67
N TYR A 43 -9.04 -3.41 18.40
CA TYR A 43 -8.55 -4.67 17.85
C TYR A 43 -8.07 -4.52 16.41
N PRO A 44 -7.05 -5.29 15.98
CA PRO A 44 -6.54 -5.19 14.63
C PRO A 44 -7.51 -5.81 13.61
N ARG A 45 -7.73 -5.11 12.49
CA ARG A 45 -8.37 -5.67 11.29
C ARG A 45 -7.29 -6.27 10.39
N ALA A 46 -6.42 -5.45 9.84
CA ALA A 46 -5.21 -5.89 9.13
C ALA A 46 -4.06 -6.14 10.12
N VAL A 47 -3.19 -7.09 9.79
CA VAL A 47 -2.02 -7.45 10.62
C VAL A 47 -0.74 -7.60 9.80
N GLY A 48 -0.81 -7.58 8.46
CA GLY A 48 0.34 -7.68 7.57
C GLY A 48 0.61 -6.40 6.81
N MET A 49 1.87 -5.93 6.77
CA MET A 49 2.31 -4.76 6.03
C MET A 49 3.52 -5.12 5.18
N ASP A 50 3.50 -4.73 3.90
CA ASP A 50 4.61 -4.95 2.99
C ASP A 50 5.54 -3.73 2.89
N ASP A 51 6.64 -3.90 2.18
CA ASP A 51 7.68 -2.89 1.96
C ASP A 51 7.17 -1.67 1.19
N GLU A 52 6.28 -1.87 0.21
CA GLU A 52 5.68 -0.79 -0.58
C GLU A 52 4.79 0.09 0.31
N ALA A 53 3.98 -0.52 1.19
CA ALA A 53 3.14 0.19 2.14
C ALA A 53 3.97 0.97 3.18
N LEU A 54 5.07 0.36 3.69
CA LEU A 54 6.01 1.07 4.57
C LEU A 54 6.69 2.24 3.86
N ARG A 55 7.01 2.11 2.57
CA ARG A 55 7.54 3.21 1.76
C ARG A 55 6.53 4.36 1.60
N VAL A 56 5.24 4.07 1.49
CA VAL A 56 4.19 5.11 1.51
C VAL A 56 4.16 5.82 2.86
N LEU A 57 4.23 5.08 3.97
CA LEU A 57 4.31 5.67 5.31
C LEU A 57 5.62 6.46 5.53
N GLN A 58 6.73 6.05 4.92
CA GLN A 58 7.99 6.83 4.91
C GLN A 58 7.78 8.19 4.23
N GLY A 59 7.03 8.24 3.13
CA GLY A 59 6.72 9.48 2.43
C GLY A 59 6.03 10.54 3.30
N ILE A 60 5.36 10.12 4.36
CA ILE A 60 4.71 10.99 5.36
C ILE A 60 5.47 11.06 6.70
N GLY A 61 6.67 10.47 6.80
CA GLY A 61 7.49 10.49 8.02
C GLY A 61 6.99 9.59 9.15
N ILE A 62 6.12 8.61 8.86
CA ILE A 62 5.49 7.73 9.88
C ILE A 62 6.15 6.35 9.95
N ALA A 63 6.88 5.92 8.91
CA ALA A 63 7.33 4.53 8.82
C ALA A 63 8.21 4.08 9.99
N GLU A 64 9.18 4.88 10.43
CA GLU A 64 10.05 4.55 11.56
C GLU A 64 9.29 4.52 12.89
N LEU A 65 8.30 5.40 13.07
CA LEU A 65 7.44 5.40 14.25
C LEU A 65 6.58 4.12 14.28
N ALA A 66 5.95 3.80 13.16
CA ALA A 66 5.13 2.61 13.03
C ALA A 66 5.94 1.31 13.18
N ALA A 67 7.18 1.28 12.68
CA ALA A 67 8.05 0.10 12.75
C ALA A 67 8.45 -0.28 14.19
N ARG A 68 8.35 0.64 15.17
CA ARG A 68 8.62 0.33 16.59
C ARG A 68 7.68 -0.72 17.16
N ASP A 69 6.45 -0.76 16.66
CA ASP A 69 5.39 -1.67 17.08
C ASP A 69 5.18 -2.83 16.08
N MET A 70 6.17 -3.08 15.21
CA MET A 70 6.12 -4.13 14.20
C MET A 70 7.13 -5.23 14.48
N ILE A 71 6.82 -6.42 13.98
CA ILE A 71 7.77 -7.52 13.86
C ILE A 71 8.13 -7.65 12.39
N SER A 72 9.39 -7.38 12.07
CA SER A 72 9.88 -7.38 10.70
C SER A 72 10.33 -8.75 10.23
N ASN A 73 10.31 -8.98 8.91
CA ASN A 73 10.80 -10.20 8.25
C ASN A 73 10.12 -11.48 8.75
N VAL A 74 8.83 -11.42 9.11
CA VAL A 74 8.10 -12.58 9.64
C VAL A 74 7.89 -13.62 8.52
N PRO A 75 8.40 -14.87 8.65
CA PRO A 75 8.15 -15.91 7.67
C PRO A 75 6.68 -16.28 7.57
N LEU A 76 6.24 -16.70 6.38
CA LEU A 76 4.95 -17.34 6.18
C LEU A 76 5.20 -18.80 5.79
N ARG A 77 4.68 -19.71 6.59
CA ARG A 77 4.84 -21.15 6.42
C ARG A 77 3.52 -21.81 6.11
N TYR A 78 3.54 -22.78 5.22
CA TYR A 78 2.39 -23.56 4.80
C TYR A 78 2.56 -25.00 5.27
N TYR A 79 1.61 -25.49 6.06
CA TYR A 79 1.62 -26.82 6.64
C TYR A 79 0.48 -27.67 6.07
N ASN A 80 0.77 -28.96 5.83
CA ASN A 80 -0.25 -29.92 5.48
C ASN A 80 -0.90 -30.55 6.73
N ALA A 81 -1.88 -31.44 6.54
CA ALA A 81 -2.58 -32.15 7.61
C ALA A 81 -1.69 -32.99 8.53
N ARG A 82 -0.47 -33.34 8.08
CA ARG A 82 0.52 -34.10 8.87
C ARG A 82 1.47 -33.19 9.63
N GLY A 83 1.27 -31.88 9.62
CA GLY A 83 2.16 -30.91 10.24
C GLY A 83 3.50 -30.73 9.50
N VAL A 84 3.62 -31.20 8.26
CA VAL A 84 4.82 -31.00 7.44
C VAL A 84 4.75 -29.64 6.74
N CYS A 85 5.76 -28.79 6.94
CA CYS A 85 5.91 -27.54 6.20
C CYS A 85 6.26 -27.86 4.73
N PHE A 86 5.35 -27.60 3.82
CA PHE A 86 5.54 -27.89 2.40
C PHE A 86 5.88 -26.68 1.55
N ALA A 87 5.72 -25.47 2.08
CA ALA A 87 6.16 -24.23 1.44
C ALA A 87 6.48 -23.16 2.50
N GLU A 88 7.41 -22.29 2.19
CA GLU A 88 7.77 -21.13 3.01
C GLU A 88 7.94 -19.90 2.13
N VAL A 89 7.48 -18.74 2.60
CA VAL A 89 7.78 -17.42 2.05
C VAL A 89 8.59 -16.67 3.09
N LYS A 90 9.83 -16.37 2.75
CA LYS A 90 10.79 -15.67 3.62
C LYS A 90 11.69 -14.78 2.78
N PRO A 91 11.16 -13.65 2.27
CA PRO A 91 11.93 -12.74 1.45
C PRO A 91 13.16 -12.22 2.21
N SER A 92 14.30 -12.21 1.53
CA SER A 92 15.57 -11.71 2.06
C SER A 92 15.92 -10.32 1.52
N THR A 93 15.23 -9.88 0.45
CA THR A 93 15.51 -8.64 -0.26
C THR A 93 14.71 -7.45 0.30
N ALA A 94 15.31 -6.26 0.24
CA ALA A 94 14.70 -5.00 0.60
C ALA A 94 14.83 -4.02 -0.59
N HIS A 95 14.21 -4.36 -1.73
CA HIS A 95 14.30 -3.57 -2.96
C HIS A 95 13.79 -2.14 -2.77
N TYR A 96 12.82 -1.96 -1.89
CA TYR A 96 12.20 -0.66 -1.61
C TYR A 96 12.62 -0.08 -0.25
N GLY A 97 13.79 -0.51 0.28
CA GLY A 97 14.38 0.03 1.51
C GLY A 97 13.74 -0.45 2.80
N TRP A 98 12.73 -1.34 2.73
CA TRP A 98 12.01 -1.91 3.86
C TRP A 98 11.91 -3.42 3.76
N PRO A 99 11.74 -4.12 4.90
CA PRO A 99 11.45 -5.56 4.88
C PRO A 99 10.11 -5.84 4.20
N MET A 100 10.09 -6.88 3.35
CA MET A 100 8.93 -7.19 2.52
C MET A 100 7.72 -7.71 3.30
N ARG A 101 7.94 -8.33 4.47
CA ARG A 101 6.87 -8.90 5.30
C ARG A 101 7.01 -8.46 6.74
N ASN A 102 6.05 -7.66 7.21
CA ASN A 102 6.01 -7.16 8.57
C ASN A 102 4.64 -7.45 9.17
N ILE A 103 4.62 -7.79 10.44
CA ILE A 103 3.39 -7.96 11.22
C ILE A 103 3.25 -6.77 12.16
N PHE A 104 2.06 -6.19 12.20
CA PHE A 104 1.78 -4.97 12.95
C PHE A 104 0.41 -5.01 13.63
N MET A 105 0.18 -4.06 14.51
CA MET A 105 -1.10 -3.83 15.18
C MET A 105 -1.75 -2.58 14.59
N GLN A 106 -2.85 -2.77 13.85
CA GLN A 106 -3.51 -1.67 13.12
C GLN A 106 -3.92 -0.51 14.05
N GLN A 107 -4.43 -0.79 15.25
CA GLN A 107 -4.84 0.24 16.20
C GLN A 107 -3.66 1.11 16.67
N LEU A 108 -2.44 0.57 16.77
CA LEU A 108 -1.26 1.34 17.14
C LEU A 108 -0.82 2.25 15.98
N LEU A 109 -0.86 1.73 14.75
CA LEU A 109 -0.62 2.56 13.56
C LEU A 109 -1.62 3.71 13.45
N GLU A 110 -2.92 3.43 13.65
CA GLU A 110 -3.96 4.48 13.63
C GLU A 110 -3.74 5.51 14.74
N GLY A 111 -3.33 5.08 15.94
CA GLY A 111 -2.93 5.98 17.03
C GLY A 111 -1.80 6.91 16.61
N THR A 112 -0.70 6.33 16.10
CA THR A 112 0.45 7.09 15.62
C THR A 112 0.05 8.09 14.52
N LEU A 113 -0.76 7.68 13.55
CA LEU A 113 -1.25 8.56 12.49
C LEU A 113 -2.06 9.74 13.05
N ARG A 114 -2.96 9.48 14.02
CA ARG A 114 -3.77 10.55 14.64
C ARG A 114 -2.93 11.49 15.50
N GLU A 115 -2.02 10.98 16.30
CA GLU A 115 -1.12 11.77 17.15
C GLU A 115 -0.22 12.71 16.33
N GLN A 116 0.34 12.20 15.23
CA GLN A 116 1.24 12.98 14.38
C GLN A 116 0.52 14.00 13.49
N LEU A 117 -0.82 13.97 13.41
CA LEU A 117 -1.61 14.94 12.64
C LEU A 117 -1.49 16.36 13.19
N VAL A 118 -1.14 16.52 14.46
CA VAL A 118 -0.87 17.83 15.10
C VAL A 118 0.20 18.65 14.36
N ASN A 119 1.07 18.00 13.59
CA ASN A 119 2.09 18.66 12.80
C ASN A 119 1.52 19.43 11.58
N TYR A 120 0.23 19.28 11.28
CA TYR A 120 -0.41 19.86 10.09
C TYR A 120 -1.64 20.70 10.47
N PRO A 121 -1.45 22.01 10.80
CA PRO A 121 -2.56 22.88 11.20
C PRO A 121 -3.65 23.07 10.14
N CYS A 122 -3.36 22.76 8.85
CA CYS A 122 -4.32 22.80 7.75
C CYS A 122 -5.20 21.55 7.66
N VAL A 123 -5.01 20.55 8.55
CA VAL A 123 -5.81 19.32 8.55
C VAL A 123 -6.59 19.20 9.85
N GLU A 124 -7.92 19.10 9.73
CA GLU A 124 -8.84 18.96 10.85
C GLU A 124 -9.48 17.56 10.85
N LEU A 125 -9.31 16.80 11.95
CA LEU A 125 -10.00 15.54 12.17
C LEU A 125 -11.28 15.77 12.99
N ARG A 126 -12.43 15.41 12.44
CA ARG A 126 -13.74 15.47 13.09
C ARG A 126 -14.26 14.06 13.38
N GLN A 127 -14.19 13.65 14.63
CA GLN A 127 -14.72 12.38 15.11
C GLN A 127 -16.21 12.53 15.48
N GLY A 128 -16.97 11.42 15.42
CA GLY A 128 -18.41 11.45 15.65
C GLY A 128 -19.20 12.16 14.54
N HIS A 129 -18.60 12.39 13.36
CA HIS A 129 -19.24 13.11 12.25
C HIS A 129 -19.65 12.13 11.15
N GLU A 130 -20.91 12.12 10.82
CA GLU A 130 -21.51 11.25 9.79
C GLU A 130 -21.82 12.02 8.51
N MET A 131 -21.30 11.57 7.39
CA MET A 131 -21.73 12.05 6.08
C MET A 131 -23.09 11.43 5.73
N LEU A 132 -24.12 12.25 5.64
CA LEU A 132 -25.50 11.86 5.32
C LEU A 132 -25.75 11.83 3.82
N GLU A 133 -25.36 12.89 3.13
CA GLU A 133 -25.59 13.08 1.69
C GLU A 133 -24.34 13.66 1.02
N LEU A 134 -24.17 13.35 -0.26
CA LEU A 134 -23.11 13.87 -1.10
C LEU A 134 -23.69 14.24 -2.47
N GLU A 135 -23.50 15.49 -2.85
CA GLU A 135 -23.86 16.02 -4.17
C GLU A 135 -22.63 16.68 -4.80
N GLN A 136 -22.50 16.64 -6.12
CA GLN A 136 -21.42 17.33 -6.82
C GLN A 136 -21.91 17.99 -8.10
N ASP A 137 -21.27 19.10 -8.44
CA ASP A 137 -21.39 19.79 -9.71
C ASP A 137 -20.03 19.84 -10.45
N ALA A 138 -19.90 20.72 -11.44
CA ALA A 138 -18.64 20.85 -12.19
C ALA A 138 -17.49 21.41 -11.33
N ASP A 139 -17.77 22.18 -10.29
CA ASP A 139 -16.79 22.98 -9.55
C ASP A 139 -16.59 22.52 -8.11
N THR A 140 -17.60 21.94 -7.47
CA THR A 140 -17.60 21.61 -6.05
C THR A 140 -18.30 20.29 -5.72
N VAL A 141 -17.97 19.77 -4.54
CA VAL A 141 -18.72 18.69 -3.87
C VAL A 141 -19.30 19.26 -2.59
N THR A 142 -20.60 19.05 -2.35
CA THR A 142 -21.29 19.44 -1.12
C THR A 142 -21.69 18.21 -0.33
N LEU A 143 -21.27 18.15 0.92
CA LEU A 143 -21.63 17.09 1.85
C LEU A 143 -22.63 17.65 2.88
N LEU A 144 -23.67 16.89 3.18
CA LEU A 144 -24.51 17.09 4.35
C LEU A 144 -23.93 16.24 5.47
N VAL A 145 -23.54 16.86 6.57
CA VAL A 145 -22.84 16.21 7.66
C VAL A 145 -23.61 16.40 8.96
N ARG A 146 -23.75 15.33 9.74
CA ARG A 146 -24.24 15.35 11.12
C ARG A 146 -23.06 15.31 12.07
N ASP A 147 -22.96 16.25 12.98
CA ASP A 147 -21.93 16.27 14.01
C ASP A 147 -22.25 15.35 15.21
N ALA A 148 -21.31 15.24 16.15
CA ALA A 148 -21.44 14.41 17.35
C ALA A 148 -22.59 14.86 18.29
N GLN A 149 -23.10 16.08 18.16
CA GLN A 149 -24.23 16.63 18.90
C GLN A 149 -25.56 16.41 18.19
N GLY A 150 -25.54 15.86 16.96
CA GLY A 150 -26.73 15.63 16.12
C GLY A 150 -27.10 16.82 15.24
N GLU A 151 -26.35 17.92 15.30
CA GLU A 151 -26.57 19.10 14.46
C GLU A 151 -26.12 18.82 13.02
N VAL A 152 -26.91 19.33 12.05
CA VAL A 152 -26.63 19.10 10.64
C VAL A 152 -26.11 20.38 9.99
N TYR A 153 -25.02 20.24 9.23
CA TYR A 153 -24.40 21.35 8.50
C TYR A 153 -23.98 20.95 7.08
N ARG A 154 -23.72 21.94 6.23
CA ARG A 154 -23.18 21.72 4.88
C ARG A 154 -21.69 21.98 4.87
N LEU A 155 -20.92 21.03 4.29
CA LEU A 155 -19.50 21.15 4.06
C LEU A 155 -19.20 21.06 2.56
N GLN A 156 -18.70 22.16 2.00
CA GLN A 156 -18.28 22.22 0.60
C GLN A 156 -16.79 21.94 0.45
N ALA A 157 -16.41 21.22 -0.60
CA ALA A 157 -15.03 20.95 -0.94
C ALA A 157 -14.79 21.01 -2.45
N ASP A 158 -13.54 21.22 -2.85
CA ASP A 158 -13.17 21.11 -4.25
C ASP A 158 -13.09 19.65 -4.69
N TYR A 159 -12.64 18.75 -3.78
CA TYR A 159 -12.53 17.30 -4.00
C TYR A 159 -12.88 16.52 -2.74
N VAL A 160 -13.29 15.26 -2.94
CA VAL A 160 -13.57 14.30 -1.85
C VAL A 160 -12.80 13.02 -2.08
N VAL A 161 -12.23 12.46 -0.99
CA VAL A 161 -11.62 11.14 -0.96
C VAL A 161 -12.47 10.24 -0.06
N GLY A 162 -13.15 9.25 -0.65
CA GLY A 162 -13.90 8.23 0.08
C GLY A 162 -12.96 7.12 0.56
N ALA A 163 -12.68 7.10 1.86
CA ALA A 163 -11.86 6.11 2.58
C ALA A 163 -12.69 5.37 3.65
N ASP A 164 -14.01 5.33 3.50
CA ASP A 164 -15.03 4.91 4.46
C ASP A 164 -15.30 3.38 4.44
N GLY A 165 -14.36 2.63 3.90
CA GLY A 165 -14.31 1.18 4.03
C GLY A 165 -15.30 0.42 3.15
N GLY A 166 -15.40 -0.91 3.36
CA GLY A 166 -16.12 -1.81 2.46
C GLY A 166 -17.63 -1.54 2.34
N ARG A 167 -18.23 -0.88 3.35
CA ARG A 167 -19.64 -0.46 3.33
C ARG A 167 -19.82 0.97 2.85
N SER A 168 -18.83 1.55 2.22
CA SER A 168 -18.73 2.95 1.79
C SER A 168 -20.06 3.60 1.43
N SER A 169 -20.41 4.67 2.16
CA SER A 169 -21.54 5.55 1.90
C SER A 169 -21.25 6.46 0.70
N VAL A 170 -19.98 6.93 0.56
CA VAL A 170 -19.51 7.71 -0.59
C VAL A 170 -19.75 6.94 -1.88
N ARG A 171 -19.28 5.69 -1.98
CA ARG A 171 -19.47 4.85 -3.17
C ARG A 171 -20.95 4.67 -3.51
N LYS A 172 -21.77 4.35 -2.51
CA LYS A 172 -23.21 4.10 -2.69
C LYS A 172 -23.94 5.33 -3.20
N GLN A 173 -23.65 6.51 -2.66
CA GLN A 173 -24.31 7.75 -3.08
C GLN A 173 -23.90 8.20 -4.49
N LEU A 174 -22.69 7.84 -4.91
CA LEU A 174 -22.26 8.01 -6.30
C LEU A 174 -22.88 6.99 -7.27
N GLY A 175 -23.64 6.01 -6.77
CA GLY A 175 -24.18 4.92 -7.58
C GLY A 175 -23.11 4.01 -8.19
N ILE A 176 -21.91 3.96 -7.61
CA ILE A 176 -20.82 3.12 -8.11
C ILE A 176 -21.02 1.69 -7.62
N GLU A 177 -21.22 0.79 -8.57
CA GLU A 177 -21.39 -0.64 -8.31
C GLU A 177 -20.08 -1.27 -7.80
N LEU A 178 -20.20 -2.23 -6.89
CA LEU A 178 -19.10 -3.05 -6.38
C LEU A 178 -19.16 -4.43 -7.04
N LEU A 179 -18.40 -4.61 -8.10
CA LEU A 179 -18.36 -5.81 -8.94
C LEU A 179 -17.60 -6.94 -8.26
N GLY A 180 -17.98 -8.19 -8.54
CA GLY A 180 -17.31 -9.37 -8.00
C GLY A 180 -18.24 -10.23 -7.15
N LEU A 181 -17.68 -11.02 -6.26
CA LEU A 181 -18.43 -12.03 -5.51
C LEU A 181 -18.16 -11.99 -4.00
N THR A 182 -19.12 -12.51 -3.25
CA THR A 182 -18.98 -12.83 -1.84
C THR A 182 -18.79 -14.33 -1.71
N HIS A 183 -17.74 -14.77 -1.04
CA HIS A 183 -17.47 -16.19 -0.86
C HIS A 183 -18.47 -16.81 0.10
N PRO A 184 -18.99 -18.01 -0.19
CA PRO A 184 -19.99 -18.66 0.65
C PRO A 184 -19.41 -19.12 2.01
N ARG A 185 -18.12 -19.43 2.06
CA ARG A 185 -17.44 -19.90 3.26
C ARG A 185 -17.10 -18.73 4.18
N LYS A 186 -17.47 -18.90 5.45
CA LYS A 186 -17.14 -17.94 6.53
C LYS A 186 -15.90 -18.41 7.28
N TRP A 187 -15.31 -17.49 8.02
CA TRP A 187 -14.16 -17.73 8.88
C TRP A 187 -14.41 -17.08 10.25
N VAL A 188 -13.94 -17.73 11.31
CA VAL A 188 -13.91 -17.14 12.66
C VAL A 188 -12.51 -16.64 12.92
N VAL A 189 -12.38 -15.34 13.22
CA VAL A 189 -11.16 -14.70 13.71
C VAL A 189 -11.20 -14.67 15.22
N VAL A 190 -10.12 -15.13 15.82
CA VAL A 190 -9.90 -15.09 17.26
C VAL A 190 -8.57 -14.37 17.53
N ASP A 191 -8.62 -13.29 18.27
CA ASP A 191 -7.42 -12.61 18.76
C ASP A 191 -7.22 -13.00 20.24
N THR A 192 -5.99 -13.41 20.57
CA THR A 192 -5.60 -13.86 21.91
C THR A 192 -4.38 -13.10 22.42
N ALA A 193 -4.31 -12.89 23.74
CA ALA A 193 -3.12 -12.42 24.45
C ALA A 193 -2.51 -13.53 25.29
N ASN A 194 -1.34 -13.25 25.89
CA ASN A 194 -0.54 -14.18 26.68
C ASN A 194 -0.09 -15.41 25.88
N ASP A 195 0.24 -15.20 24.59
CA ASP A 195 0.73 -16.27 23.74
C ASP A 195 1.98 -16.94 24.32
N THR A 196 1.92 -18.26 24.40
CA THR A 196 2.98 -19.12 24.95
C THR A 196 3.65 -19.98 23.86
N LEU A 197 3.13 -19.92 22.62
CA LEU A 197 3.64 -20.73 21.53
C LEU A 197 4.93 -20.10 20.98
N ASP A 198 6.02 -20.87 21.00
CA ASP A 198 7.30 -20.49 20.38
C ASP A 198 7.23 -20.66 18.84
N ALA A 199 6.44 -19.83 18.20
CA ALA A 199 6.18 -19.84 16.77
C ALA A 199 6.13 -18.41 16.23
N PRO A 200 7.30 -17.70 16.11
CA PRO A 200 7.35 -16.30 15.69
C PRO A 200 7.21 -16.17 14.15
N TYR A 201 6.18 -16.79 13.59
CA TYR A 201 5.87 -16.80 12.16
C TYR A 201 4.36 -16.84 11.92
N THR A 202 3.96 -16.56 10.71
CA THR A 202 2.60 -16.85 10.24
C THR A 202 2.56 -18.29 9.74
N ALA A 203 1.64 -19.10 10.25
CA ALA A 203 1.40 -20.45 9.77
C ALA A 203 0.02 -20.54 9.12
N LEU A 204 -0.03 -21.08 7.91
CA LEU A 204 -1.26 -21.45 7.25
C LEU A 204 -1.32 -22.98 7.20
N HIS A 205 -2.31 -23.54 7.87
CA HIS A 205 -2.54 -24.97 7.92
C HIS A 205 -3.59 -25.36 6.88
N ALA A 206 -3.11 -25.91 5.79
CA ALA A 206 -3.94 -26.36 4.67
C ALA A 206 -4.46 -27.79 4.93
N ASP A 207 -5.02 -28.01 6.13
CA ASP A 207 -5.62 -29.26 6.56
C ASP A 207 -7.02 -29.41 5.92
N PRO A 208 -7.28 -30.47 5.13
CA PRO A 208 -8.59 -30.68 4.52
C PRO A 208 -9.71 -30.92 5.55
N GLN A 209 -9.40 -31.33 6.79
CA GLN A 209 -10.39 -31.45 7.85
C GLN A 209 -10.90 -30.07 8.31
N ARG A 210 -9.96 -29.12 8.53
CA ARG A 210 -10.28 -27.72 8.83
C ARG A 210 -9.08 -26.83 8.51
N PRO A 211 -9.10 -26.12 7.37
CA PRO A 211 -8.09 -25.09 7.10
C PRO A 211 -8.13 -24.00 8.17
N PHE A 212 -6.95 -23.59 8.65
CA PHE A 212 -6.82 -22.49 9.59
C PHE A 212 -5.53 -21.72 9.41
N VAL A 213 -5.51 -20.50 9.93
CA VAL A 213 -4.34 -19.61 9.94
C VAL A 213 -3.98 -19.28 11.37
N CYS A 214 -2.69 -19.21 11.66
CA CYS A 214 -2.14 -18.81 12.93
C CYS A 214 -1.09 -17.73 12.71
N ILE A 215 -1.29 -16.53 13.27
CA ILE A 215 -0.44 -15.37 13.03
C ILE A 215 0.14 -14.88 14.36
N TYR A 216 1.47 -14.91 14.48
CA TYR A 216 2.17 -14.27 15.58
C TYR A 216 2.06 -12.76 15.49
N LEU A 217 1.61 -12.10 16.53
CA LEU A 217 1.42 -10.65 16.61
C LEU A 217 2.38 -10.04 17.64
N PRO A 218 2.67 -8.73 17.57
CA PRO A 218 3.39 -8.01 18.61
C PRO A 218 2.77 -8.19 20.00
N TYR A 219 3.55 -7.93 21.05
CA TYR A 219 3.09 -7.91 22.45
C TYR A 219 2.49 -9.23 22.94
N ARG A 220 3.08 -10.36 22.51
CA ARG A 220 2.64 -11.70 22.89
C ARG A 220 1.14 -11.93 22.59
N GLN A 221 0.69 -11.41 21.47
CA GLN A 221 -0.64 -11.68 20.94
C GLN A 221 -0.54 -12.69 19.80
N ARG A 222 -1.64 -13.36 19.52
CA ARG A 222 -1.77 -14.30 18.41
C ARG A 222 -3.18 -14.24 17.84
N ARG A 223 -3.24 -14.26 16.50
CA ARG A 223 -4.48 -14.41 15.77
C ARG A 223 -4.63 -15.84 15.27
N TRP A 224 -5.80 -16.38 15.46
CA TRP A 224 -6.25 -17.64 14.88
C TRP A 224 -7.42 -17.34 13.95
N GLU A 225 -7.45 -17.99 12.79
CA GLU A 225 -8.55 -17.87 11.85
C GLU A 225 -8.96 -19.28 11.42
N PHE A 226 -10.17 -19.70 11.76
CA PHE A 226 -10.68 -21.04 11.46
C PHE A 226 -11.77 -20.96 10.42
N MET A 227 -11.70 -21.83 9.39
CA MET A 227 -12.77 -21.96 8.41
C MET A 227 -13.99 -22.59 9.06
N LEU A 228 -15.19 -22.02 8.80
CA LEU A 228 -16.46 -22.69 9.08
C LEU A 228 -16.70 -23.77 8.03
N LEU A 229 -17.00 -24.97 8.47
CA LEU A 229 -17.33 -26.10 7.62
C LEU A 229 -18.82 -26.09 7.28
N GLU A 230 -19.20 -26.86 6.28
CA GLU A 230 -20.59 -26.99 5.88
C GLU A 230 -21.44 -27.59 7.04
N GLY A 231 -22.57 -26.96 7.34
CA GLY A 231 -23.46 -27.36 8.42
C GLY A 231 -23.10 -26.77 9.80
N GLU A 232 -22.00 -26.05 9.94
CA GLU A 232 -21.66 -25.37 11.20
C GLU A 232 -22.40 -24.04 11.34
N ASP A 233 -22.93 -23.81 12.54
CA ASP A 233 -23.57 -22.54 12.91
C ASP A 233 -22.55 -21.49 13.33
N GLU A 234 -22.75 -20.25 12.84
CA GLU A 234 -21.88 -19.13 13.15
C GLU A 234 -21.85 -18.79 14.65
N ALA A 235 -22.99 -18.85 15.31
CA ALA A 235 -23.09 -18.52 16.74
C ALA A 235 -22.33 -19.57 17.57
N GLY A 236 -22.55 -20.86 17.32
CA GLY A 236 -21.88 -21.96 18.01
C GLY A 236 -20.36 -21.96 17.75
N MET A 237 -19.92 -21.60 16.53
CA MET A 237 -18.50 -21.45 16.22
C MET A 237 -17.86 -20.22 16.88
N CYS A 238 -18.64 -19.22 17.28
CA CYS A 238 -18.14 -18.05 18.00
C CYS A 238 -18.18 -18.22 19.53
N GLU A 239 -18.62 -19.37 20.05
CA GLU A 239 -18.55 -19.67 21.48
C GLU A 239 -17.11 -19.87 21.94
N GLU A 240 -16.74 -19.28 23.08
CA GLU A 240 -15.38 -19.37 23.62
C GLU A 240 -14.97 -20.83 23.89
N THR A 241 -15.88 -21.68 24.36
CA THR A 241 -15.64 -23.11 24.57
C THR A 241 -15.27 -23.84 23.28
N THR A 242 -15.99 -23.58 22.21
CA THR A 242 -15.70 -24.15 20.88
C THR A 242 -14.32 -23.72 20.40
N ILE A 243 -14.01 -22.43 20.49
CA ILE A 243 -12.71 -21.87 20.09
C ILE A 243 -11.56 -22.44 20.92
N ARG A 244 -11.72 -22.51 22.26
CA ARG A 244 -10.69 -23.10 23.11
C ARG A 244 -10.42 -24.57 22.77
N ASN A 245 -11.46 -25.34 22.43
CA ASN A 245 -11.29 -26.72 22.00
C ASN A 245 -10.55 -26.84 20.66
N LEU A 246 -10.85 -25.97 19.71
CA LEU A 246 -10.09 -25.91 18.44
C LEU A 246 -8.62 -25.59 18.67
N ILE A 247 -8.33 -24.55 19.45
CA ILE A 247 -6.95 -24.15 19.77
C ILE A 247 -6.23 -25.24 20.56
N ARG A 248 -6.92 -25.90 21.52
CA ARG A 248 -6.37 -27.01 22.33
C ARG A 248 -5.85 -28.15 21.47
N GLY A 249 -6.49 -28.44 20.36
CA GLY A 249 -6.03 -29.43 19.38
C GLY A 249 -4.62 -29.16 18.81
N HIS A 250 -4.15 -27.90 18.90
CA HIS A 250 -2.87 -27.46 18.36
C HIS A 250 -1.80 -27.18 19.44
N ILE A 251 -2.19 -26.68 20.60
CA ILE A 251 -1.26 -26.27 21.67
C ILE A 251 -1.50 -26.98 23.02
N GLY A 252 -2.42 -27.94 23.08
CA GLY A 252 -2.74 -28.65 24.30
C GLY A 252 -3.26 -27.72 25.41
N ASP A 253 -2.90 -28.03 26.66
CA ASP A 253 -3.36 -27.31 27.86
C ASP A 253 -2.82 -25.87 27.95
N ALA A 254 -1.85 -25.48 27.13
CA ALA A 254 -1.39 -24.10 27.06
C ALA A 254 -2.50 -23.11 26.66
N VAL A 255 -3.60 -23.59 26.05
CA VAL A 255 -4.79 -22.80 25.73
C VAL A 255 -5.42 -22.15 26.97
N ASP A 256 -5.31 -22.76 28.15
CA ASP A 256 -5.90 -22.27 29.37
C ASP A 256 -5.21 -21.00 29.91
N GLN A 257 -3.99 -20.71 29.44
CA GLN A 257 -3.24 -19.50 29.75
C GLN A 257 -3.59 -18.33 28.79
N LEU A 258 -4.24 -18.61 27.65
CA LEU A 258 -4.60 -17.59 26.68
C LEU A 258 -5.76 -16.75 27.19
N GLN A 259 -5.63 -15.44 27.05
CA GLN A 259 -6.73 -14.49 27.20
C GLN A 259 -7.37 -14.26 25.83
N ILE A 260 -8.64 -14.58 25.68
CA ILE A 260 -9.41 -14.25 24.48
C ILE A 260 -9.71 -12.74 24.49
N ILE A 261 -9.28 -12.04 23.46
CA ILE A 261 -9.54 -10.61 23.25
C ILE A 261 -10.83 -10.43 22.43
N ARG A 262 -10.99 -11.26 21.38
CA ARG A 262 -12.09 -11.15 20.44
C ARG A 262 -12.36 -12.48 19.76
N ILE A 263 -13.64 -12.76 19.51
CA ILE A 263 -14.10 -13.82 18.61
C ILE A 263 -15.12 -13.18 17.66
N ARG A 264 -14.93 -13.34 16.36
CA ARG A 264 -15.87 -12.80 15.36
C ARG A 264 -15.84 -13.61 14.06
N ALA A 265 -17.01 -13.97 13.57
CA ALA A 265 -17.15 -14.50 12.22
C ALA A 265 -17.14 -13.38 11.17
N TYR A 266 -16.57 -13.68 10.02
CA TYR A 266 -16.56 -12.77 8.86
C TYR A 266 -16.61 -13.54 7.55
N THR A 267 -17.06 -12.84 6.52
CA THR A 267 -17.19 -13.37 5.17
C THR A 267 -16.16 -12.74 4.26
N HIS A 268 -15.49 -13.56 3.46
CA HIS A 268 -14.55 -13.08 2.45
C HIS A 268 -15.30 -12.45 1.28
N ASN A 269 -14.79 -11.35 0.77
CA ASN A 269 -15.30 -10.69 -0.42
C ASN A 269 -14.14 -10.44 -1.39
N SER A 270 -14.41 -10.68 -2.66
CA SER A 270 -13.54 -10.39 -3.79
C SER A 270 -14.28 -9.41 -4.69
N ARG A 271 -14.13 -8.11 -4.41
CA ARG A 271 -14.94 -7.07 -5.05
C ARG A 271 -14.12 -5.85 -5.41
N VAL A 272 -14.39 -5.28 -6.58
CA VAL A 272 -13.78 -4.05 -7.08
C VAL A 272 -14.88 -3.09 -7.52
N ALA A 273 -14.76 -1.82 -7.19
CA ALA A 273 -15.65 -0.77 -7.67
C ALA A 273 -15.54 -0.64 -9.20
N ALA A 274 -16.68 -0.45 -9.86
CA ALA A 274 -16.74 -0.29 -11.32
C ALA A 274 -15.88 0.86 -11.82
N ARG A 275 -15.64 1.86 -10.97
CA ARG A 275 -14.70 2.97 -11.16
C ARG A 275 -14.18 3.49 -9.83
N PHE A 276 -12.94 4.00 -9.80
CA PHE A 276 -12.33 4.58 -8.61
C PHE A 276 -12.49 6.09 -8.54
N VAL A 277 -12.84 6.74 -9.65
CA VAL A 277 -13.07 8.18 -9.74
C VAL A 277 -14.42 8.45 -10.42
N GLN A 278 -15.18 9.38 -9.85
CA GLN A 278 -16.37 9.94 -10.51
C GLN A 278 -16.46 11.44 -10.21
N GLY A 279 -16.31 12.27 -11.26
CA GLY A 279 -16.26 13.70 -11.11
C GLY A 279 -15.11 14.14 -10.20
N ARG A 280 -15.44 14.76 -9.08
CA ARG A 280 -14.49 15.29 -8.08
C ARG A 280 -14.27 14.37 -6.88
N VAL A 281 -14.73 13.12 -6.96
CA VAL A 281 -14.66 12.14 -5.87
C VAL A 281 -13.82 10.95 -6.28
N ALA A 282 -12.82 10.59 -5.45
CA ALA A 282 -12.06 9.35 -5.56
C ALA A 282 -12.39 8.40 -4.41
N LEU A 283 -12.39 7.09 -4.69
CA LEU A 283 -12.49 6.01 -3.70
C LEU A 283 -11.12 5.39 -3.48
N VAL A 284 -10.74 5.11 -2.23
CA VAL A 284 -9.46 4.46 -1.90
C VAL A 284 -9.66 3.30 -0.92
N GLY A 285 -8.78 2.31 -0.98
CA GLY A 285 -8.80 1.14 -0.11
C GLY A 285 -10.11 0.36 -0.19
N ASP A 286 -10.63 -0.09 0.96
CA ASP A 286 -11.85 -0.94 1.01
C ASP A 286 -13.09 -0.26 0.42
N ALA A 287 -13.12 1.08 0.30
CA ALA A 287 -14.19 1.79 -0.41
C ALA A 287 -14.17 1.51 -1.92
N ALA A 288 -12.98 1.29 -2.49
CA ALA A 288 -12.75 0.99 -3.90
C ALA A 288 -12.66 -0.52 -4.19
N HIS A 289 -12.05 -1.31 -3.30
CA HIS A 289 -11.86 -2.75 -3.50
C HIS A 289 -11.74 -3.50 -2.18
N ILE A 290 -12.32 -4.70 -2.14
CA ILE A 290 -12.30 -5.59 -0.97
C ILE A 290 -11.65 -6.89 -1.40
N SER A 291 -10.56 -7.26 -0.75
CA SER A 291 -9.79 -8.47 -1.03
C SER A 291 -9.91 -9.49 0.11
N PRO A 292 -9.97 -10.80 -0.21
CA PRO A 292 -9.80 -11.84 0.80
C PRO A 292 -8.42 -11.72 1.48
N PRO A 293 -8.27 -12.16 2.74
CA PRO A 293 -7.04 -11.94 3.51
C PRO A 293 -5.86 -12.83 3.10
N TRP A 294 -6.05 -13.79 2.20
CA TRP A 294 -5.05 -14.81 1.84
C TRP A 294 -3.68 -14.27 1.41
N ALA A 295 -3.68 -13.15 0.68
CA ALA A 295 -2.45 -12.49 0.25
C ALA A 295 -2.00 -11.36 1.19
N GLY A 296 -2.81 -10.98 2.20
CA GLY A 296 -2.54 -9.87 3.10
C GLY A 296 -2.45 -8.51 2.41
N GLN A 297 -3.16 -8.30 1.29
CA GLN A 297 -2.94 -7.15 0.41
C GLN A 297 -4.00 -6.04 0.51
N GLY A 298 -5.11 -6.21 1.25
CA GLY A 298 -6.19 -5.22 1.30
C GLY A 298 -5.72 -3.84 1.73
N LEU A 299 -5.18 -3.71 2.94
CA LEU A 299 -4.64 -2.43 3.45
C LEU A 299 -3.49 -1.92 2.60
N ASN A 300 -2.55 -2.80 2.23
CA ASN A 300 -1.37 -2.45 1.45
C ASN A 300 -1.75 -1.85 0.08
N SER A 301 -2.76 -2.42 -0.59
CA SER A 301 -3.30 -1.87 -1.84
C SER A 301 -3.94 -0.51 -1.64
N GLY A 302 -4.67 -0.31 -0.53
CA GLY A 302 -5.26 0.98 -0.20
C GLY A 302 -4.22 2.08 0.06
N LEU A 303 -3.10 1.78 0.71
CA LEU A 303 -2.00 2.73 0.88
C LEU A 303 -1.35 3.11 -0.47
N ARG A 304 -1.24 2.15 -1.41
CA ARG A 304 -0.80 2.45 -2.79
C ARG A 304 -1.81 3.33 -3.55
N ASP A 305 -3.10 3.15 -3.30
CA ASP A 305 -4.14 4.03 -3.87
C ASP A 305 -3.95 5.46 -3.39
N VAL A 306 -3.75 5.63 -2.08
CA VAL A 306 -3.49 6.94 -1.48
C VAL A 306 -2.25 7.58 -2.09
N ALA A 307 -1.11 6.86 -2.14
CA ALA A 307 0.11 7.38 -2.74
C ALA A 307 -0.08 7.86 -4.19
N ASN A 308 -0.90 7.15 -4.97
CA ASN A 308 -1.17 7.49 -6.36
C ASN A 308 -2.09 8.70 -6.53
N VAL A 309 -3.15 8.82 -5.73
CA VAL A 309 -4.18 9.86 -5.92
C VAL A 309 -3.80 11.20 -5.28
N VAL A 310 -3.10 11.19 -4.14
CA VAL A 310 -2.90 12.42 -3.35
C VAL A 310 -2.01 13.46 -4.03
N TRP A 311 -0.92 13.05 -4.71
CA TRP A 311 -0.07 14.00 -5.42
C TRP A 311 -0.77 14.61 -6.63
N LYS A 312 -1.67 13.86 -7.29
CA LYS A 312 -2.48 14.35 -8.40
C LYS A 312 -3.45 15.42 -7.91
N LEU A 313 -4.15 15.15 -6.81
CA LEU A 313 -5.02 16.15 -6.16
C LEU A 313 -4.22 17.39 -5.76
N ALA A 314 -3.06 17.22 -5.15
CA ALA A 314 -2.20 18.31 -4.76
C ALA A 314 -1.78 19.16 -5.98
N ALA A 315 -1.34 18.52 -7.05
CA ALA A 315 -0.92 19.20 -8.28
C ALA A 315 -2.07 20.00 -8.92
N ILE A 316 -3.28 19.44 -8.95
CA ILE A 316 -4.47 20.12 -9.49
C ILE A 316 -4.83 21.32 -8.61
N ILE A 317 -4.93 21.14 -7.30
CA ILE A 317 -5.32 22.20 -6.35
C ILE A 317 -4.31 23.35 -6.35
N GLN A 318 -3.03 23.05 -6.53
CA GLN A 318 -1.95 24.03 -6.62
C GLN A 318 -1.78 24.65 -8.02
N GLY A 319 -2.62 24.25 -9.00
CA GLY A 319 -2.57 24.77 -10.36
C GLY A 319 -1.33 24.33 -11.16
N ARG A 320 -0.69 23.23 -10.77
CA ARG A 320 0.47 22.66 -11.47
C ARG A 320 0.06 21.72 -12.59
N ALA A 321 -1.12 21.10 -12.49
CA ALA A 321 -1.69 20.19 -13.48
C ALA A 321 -3.17 20.46 -13.72
N CYS A 322 -3.66 19.99 -14.88
CA CYS A 322 -5.08 20.08 -15.21
C CYS A 322 -5.92 19.02 -14.46
N ALA A 323 -7.22 19.27 -14.31
CA ALA A 323 -8.13 18.37 -13.59
C ALA A 323 -8.25 16.97 -14.25
N SER A 324 -7.92 16.84 -15.54
CA SER A 324 -8.01 15.59 -16.29
C SER A 324 -7.10 14.50 -15.73
N ILE A 325 -5.96 14.84 -15.10
CA ILE A 325 -5.05 13.85 -14.51
C ILE A 325 -5.68 13.07 -13.35
N PHE A 326 -6.75 13.60 -12.74
CA PHE A 326 -7.43 12.91 -11.65
C PHE A 326 -7.98 11.56 -12.08
N SER A 327 -8.50 11.47 -13.30
CA SER A 327 -9.05 10.21 -13.85
C SER A 327 -7.98 9.15 -14.11
N SER A 328 -6.69 9.53 -14.25
CA SER A 328 -5.61 8.58 -14.44
C SER A 328 -5.43 7.65 -13.23
N TYR A 329 -5.86 8.05 -12.04
CA TYR A 329 -5.85 7.19 -10.85
C TYR A 329 -6.63 5.89 -11.09
N ASP A 330 -7.83 5.95 -11.65
CA ASP A 330 -8.61 4.75 -11.99
C ASP A 330 -7.88 3.84 -12.99
N GLN A 331 -7.30 4.45 -14.03
CA GLN A 331 -6.57 3.70 -15.06
C GLN A 331 -5.32 3.00 -14.52
N GLU A 332 -4.63 3.64 -13.58
CA GLU A 332 -3.37 3.16 -13.02
C GLU A 332 -3.55 2.12 -11.90
N ARG A 333 -4.64 2.21 -11.13
CA ARG A 333 -4.79 1.41 -9.90
C ARG A 333 -5.79 0.29 -9.98
N ARG A 334 -6.92 0.48 -10.70
CA ARG A 334 -8.01 -0.50 -10.70
C ARG A 334 -7.59 -1.87 -11.26
N GLY A 335 -6.80 -1.89 -12.33
CA GLY A 335 -6.27 -3.14 -12.90
C GLY A 335 -5.43 -3.92 -11.89
N HIS A 336 -4.43 -3.27 -11.29
CA HIS A 336 -3.55 -3.89 -10.30
C HIS A 336 -4.31 -4.37 -9.03
N ALA A 337 -5.31 -3.62 -8.56
CA ALA A 337 -6.15 -4.08 -7.45
C ALA A 337 -6.93 -5.35 -7.82
N THR A 338 -7.43 -5.45 -9.06
CA THR A 338 -8.09 -6.66 -9.59
C THR A 338 -7.15 -7.86 -9.61
N ASP A 339 -5.91 -7.67 -10.07
CA ASP A 339 -4.91 -8.74 -10.13
C ASP A 339 -4.53 -9.26 -8.73
N LEU A 340 -4.40 -8.37 -7.74
CA LEU A 340 -4.15 -8.75 -6.35
C LEU A 340 -5.31 -9.54 -5.73
N ILE A 341 -6.56 -9.19 -6.06
CA ILE A 341 -7.74 -9.94 -5.63
C ILE A 341 -7.74 -11.33 -6.28
N ALA A 342 -7.46 -11.42 -7.59
CA ALA A 342 -7.37 -12.69 -8.28
C ALA A 342 -6.27 -13.60 -7.69
N LEU A 343 -5.11 -13.02 -7.32
CA LEU A 343 -4.07 -13.75 -6.57
C LEU A 343 -4.62 -14.30 -5.25
N ALA A 344 -5.31 -13.46 -4.46
CA ALA A 344 -5.87 -13.89 -3.17
C ALA A 344 -6.92 -15.00 -3.35
N ASP A 345 -7.77 -14.91 -4.38
CA ASP A 345 -8.75 -15.95 -4.71
C ASP A 345 -8.09 -17.29 -5.08
N ASN A 346 -7.06 -17.24 -5.92
CA ASN A 346 -6.30 -18.43 -6.31
C ASN A 346 -5.60 -19.07 -5.10
N MET A 347 -5.02 -18.26 -4.22
CA MET A 347 -4.44 -18.78 -2.97
C MET A 347 -5.51 -19.42 -2.09
N GLY A 348 -6.66 -18.78 -1.92
CA GLY A 348 -7.79 -19.32 -1.17
C GLY A 348 -8.34 -20.63 -1.74
N ALA A 349 -8.42 -20.74 -3.06
CA ALA A 349 -8.85 -21.96 -3.74
C ALA A 349 -7.90 -23.15 -3.50
N VAL A 350 -6.58 -22.90 -3.54
CA VAL A 350 -5.55 -23.93 -3.34
C VAL A 350 -5.40 -24.31 -1.85
N LEU A 351 -5.37 -23.32 -0.97
CA LEU A 351 -5.05 -23.53 0.45
C LEU A 351 -6.29 -23.93 1.28
N GLY A 352 -7.48 -23.52 0.85
CA GLY A 352 -8.75 -23.83 1.48
C GLY A 352 -9.41 -25.15 1.01
N LEU A 353 -8.66 -26.06 0.38
CA LEU A 353 -9.17 -27.35 -0.07
C LEU A 353 -9.58 -28.22 1.11
N THR A 354 -10.85 -28.68 1.10
CA THR A 354 -11.42 -29.61 2.09
C THR A 354 -11.56 -31.04 1.56
N ASN A 355 -11.28 -31.30 0.29
CA ASN A 355 -11.24 -32.65 -0.28
C ASN A 355 -9.86 -33.29 -0.03
N PRO A 356 -9.74 -34.44 0.70
CA PRO A 356 -8.46 -35.05 1.06
C PRO A 356 -7.62 -35.50 -0.16
N LEU A 357 -8.27 -35.96 -1.23
CA LEU A 357 -7.53 -36.39 -2.43
C LEU A 357 -6.88 -35.19 -3.13
N MET A 358 -7.65 -34.12 -3.32
CA MET A 358 -7.14 -32.88 -3.94
C MET A 358 -6.06 -32.22 -3.06
N ALA A 359 -6.21 -32.26 -1.73
CA ALA A 359 -5.19 -31.81 -0.80
C ALA A 359 -3.89 -32.62 -0.92
N GLY A 360 -4.00 -33.95 -1.08
CA GLY A 360 -2.84 -34.82 -1.34
C GLY A 360 -2.10 -34.49 -2.64
N VAL A 361 -2.83 -34.21 -3.72
CA VAL A 361 -2.25 -33.77 -5.00
C VAL A 361 -1.55 -32.42 -4.84
N ARG A 362 -2.19 -31.46 -4.17
CA ARG A 362 -1.58 -30.16 -3.84
C ARG A 362 -0.24 -30.35 -3.10
N ASP A 363 -0.25 -31.11 -2.02
CA ASP A 363 0.93 -31.34 -1.18
C ASP A 363 2.08 -31.96 -1.99
N TRP A 364 1.77 -32.93 -2.85
CA TRP A 364 2.75 -33.55 -3.74
C TRP A 364 3.32 -32.54 -4.75
N LEU A 365 2.46 -31.71 -5.37
CA LEU A 365 2.91 -30.68 -6.32
C LEU A 365 3.86 -29.68 -5.66
N PHE A 366 3.53 -29.17 -4.47
CA PHE A 366 4.41 -28.25 -3.75
C PHE A 366 5.74 -28.90 -3.32
N GLN A 367 5.74 -30.18 -2.94
CA GLN A 367 6.97 -30.90 -2.67
C GLN A 367 7.84 -31.03 -3.94
N ALA A 368 7.23 -31.29 -5.08
CA ALA A 368 7.95 -31.33 -6.36
C ALA A 368 8.54 -29.96 -6.73
N VAL A 369 7.76 -28.88 -6.56
CA VAL A 369 8.24 -27.49 -6.77
C VAL A 369 9.42 -27.16 -5.85
N ASN A 370 9.37 -27.55 -4.56
CA ASN A 370 10.44 -27.32 -3.61
C ASN A 370 11.74 -28.10 -3.92
N SER A 371 11.65 -29.14 -4.75
CA SER A 371 12.80 -29.93 -5.19
C SER A 371 13.58 -29.26 -6.33
N VAL A 372 13.04 -28.16 -6.91
CA VAL A 372 13.66 -27.41 -8.00
C VAL A 372 14.07 -26.03 -7.49
N ASP A 373 15.37 -25.77 -7.40
CA ASP A 373 15.93 -24.55 -6.75
C ASP A 373 15.34 -23.24 -7.29
N ASN A 374 15.19 -23.11 -8.60
CA ASN A 374 14.61 -21.90 -9.20
C ASN A 374 13.15 -21.69 -8.81
N LEU A 375 12.32 -22.74 -8.75
CA LEU A 375 10.92 -22.66 -8.36
C LEU A 375 10.79 -22.42 -6.86
N ARG A 376 11.63 -23.07 -6.06
CA ARG A 376 11.71 -22.83 -4.62
C ARG A 376 12.08 -21.38 -4.31
N SER A 377 13.10 -20.82 -4.97
CA SER A 377 13.48 -19.41 -4.79
C SER A 377 12.36 -18.44 -5.19
N HIS A 378 11.59 -18.76 -6.22
CA HIS A 378 10.44 -17.98 -6.65
C HIS A 378 9.33 -17.93 -5.57
N LEU A 379 9.09 -19.05 -4.88
CA LEU A 379 8.16 -19.09 -3.74
C LEU A 379 8.71 -18.35 -2.51
N LEU A 380 9.97 -18.61 -2.14
CA LEU A 380 10.61 -17.99 -0.97
C LEU A 380 10.60 -16.46 -1.04
N GLU A 381 10.90 -15.90 -2.21
CA GLU A 381 10.99 -14.46 -2.42
C GLU A 381 9.64 -13.81 -2.80
N PHE A 382 8.52 -14.53 -2.70
CA PHE A 382 7.17 -14.03 -3.02
C PHE A 382 7.05 -13.43 -4.44
N LYS A 383 7.84 -13.93 -5.39
CA LYS A 383 7.92 -13.41 -6.77
C LYS A 383 6.65 -13.60 -7.60
N PHE A 384 5.72 -14.41 -7.11
CA PHE A 384 4.41 -14.60 -7.73
C PHE A 384 3.39 -13.48 -7.39
N LYS A 385 3.74 -12.53 -6.49
CA LYS A 385 2.93 -11.34 -6.24
C LYS A 385 2.95 -10.46 -7.49
N PRO A 386 1.79 -10.04 -8.05
CA PRO A 386 1.75 -9.09 -9.14
C PRO A 386 2.52 -7.81 -8.80
N LYS A 387 3.45 -7.43 -9.66
CA LYS A 387 4.17 -6.16 -9.51
C LYS A 387 3.20 -5.02 -9.81
N ALA A 388 3.24 -3.97 -8.99
CA ALA A 388 2.55 -2.74 -9.31
C ALA A 388 3.22 -2.11 -10.54
N THR A 389 2.57 -2.23 -11.71
CA THR A 389 3.07 -1.67 -12.96
C THR A 389 2.01 -0.78 -13.59
N ILE A 390 2.37 0.45 -13.88
CA ILE A 390 1.52 1.43 -14.56
C ILE A 390 1.80 1.31 -16.06
N THR A 391 0.88 0.68 -16.78
CA THR A 391 0.98 0.50 -18.23
C THR A 391 0.25 1.59 -19.02
N LYS A 392 -0.66 2.32 -18.37
CA LYS A 392 -1.46 3.43 -18.93
C LYS A 392 -1.61 4.51 -17.87
N GLY A 393 -1.62 5.75 -18.29
CA GLY A 393 -1.73 6.91 -17.39
C GLY A 393 -0.55 7.84 -17.56
N LEU A 394 -0.04 8.38 -16.46
CA LEU A 394 1.02 9.40 -16.47
C LEU A 394 2.42 8.76 -16.56
N VAL A 395 2.66 8.03 -17.63
CA VAL A 395 3.95 7.42 -18.00
C VAL A 395 4.19 7.60 -19.49
N TYR A 396 5.45 7.61 -19.92
CA TYR A 396 5.84 7.77 -21.32
C TYR A 396 6.82 6.69 -21.74
N HIS A 397 6.39 5.84 -22.66
CA HIS A 397 7.21 4.80 -23.29
C HIS A 397 7.73 5.32 -24.62
N GLU A 398 9.04 5.41 -24.80
CA GLU A 398 9.63 5.81 -26.10
C GLU A 398 9.38 4.79 -27.20
N ARG A 399 9.18 3.53 -26.84
CA ARG A 399 8.90 2.43 -27.77
C ARG A 399 7.43 2.04 -27.69
N ALA A 400 6.80 1.90 -28.83
CA ALA A 400 5.38 1.54 -28.95
C ALA A 400 5.05 0.10 -28.48
N GLN A 401 6.04 -0.78 -28.31
CA GLN A 401 5.85 -2.14 -27.83
C GLN A 401 6.42 -2.26 -26.42
N LEU A 402 5.54 -2.57 -25.47
CA LEU A 402 5.89 -2.96 -24.11
C LEU A 402 6.60 -4.32 -24.16
N HIS A 403 7.83 -4.39 -23.70
CA HIS A 403 8.52 -5.65 -23.42
C HIS A 403 8.31 -6.03 -21.96
N GLU A 404 8.33 -7.34 -21.65
CA GLU A 404 8.19 -7.83 -20.25
C GLU A 404 9.26 -7.23 -19.31
N ASP A 405 10.40 -6.84 -19.86
CA ASP A 405 11.51 -6.22 -19.11
C ASP A 405 11.45 -4.67 -19.10
N ASP A 406 10.34 -4.05 -19.54
CA ASP A 406 10.21 -2.59 -19.51
C ASP A 406 10.06 -2.11 -18.06
N LEU A 407 11.04 -1.30 -17.62
CA LEU A 407 11.04 -0.73 -16.27
C LEU A 407 10.19 0.55 -16.14
N VAL A 408 9.72 1.13 -17.25
CA VAL A 408 8.77 2.26 -17.22
C VAL A 408 7.45 1.78 -16.63
N GLY A 409 6.90 2.58 -15.73
CA GLY A 409 5.69 2.25 -14.99
C GLY A 409 5.90 1.31 -13.81
N GLN A 410 7.11 0.80 -13.56
CA GLN A 410 7.44 0.04 -12.35
C GLN A 410 7.82 0.98 -11.19
N LEU A 411 7.66 0.49 -9.97
CA LEU A 411 8.12 1.20 -8.79
C LEU A 411 9.66 1.26 -8.79
N PHE A 412 10.23 2.46 -8.65
CA PHE A 412 11.68 2.65 -8.65
C PHE A 412 12.33 2.08 -7.40
N VAL A 413 13.53 1.52 -7.52
CA VAL A 413 14.28 0.95 -6.39
C VAL A 413 14.63 2.03 -5.34
N GLN A 414 14.76 1.62 -4.08
CA GLN A 414 15.17 2.50 -2.99
C GLN A 414 16.39 1.92 -2.26
N PRO A 415 17.61 2.05 -2.81
CA PRO A 415 18.83 1.69 -2.11
C PRO A 415 19.23 2.76 -1.09
N ASP A 416 20.19 2.43 -0.25
CA ASP A 416 20.94 3.42 0.50
C ASP A 416 21.92 4.15 -0.43
N ILE A 417 22.03 5.45 -0.24
CA ILE A 417 22.93 6.35 -0.96
C ILE A 417 23.76 7.16 0.06
N GLU A 418 24.84 7.76 -0.40
CA GLU A 418 25.55 8.79 0.36
C GLU A 418 25.23 10.17 -0.23
N ASP A 419 24.77 11.08 0.63
CA ASP A 419 24.45 12.46 0.24
C ASP A 419 25.71 13.31 0.11
N PRO A 420 25.63 14.57 -0.39
CA PRO A 420 26.82 15.44 -0.54
C PRO A 420 27.57 15.73 0.76
N LEU A 421 26.95 15.48 1.92
CA LEU A 421 27.56 15.66 3.25
C LEU A 421 28.22 14.36 3.76
N GLY A 422 28.20 13.28 2.96
CA GLY A 422 28.73 11.98 3.33
C GLY A 422 27.83 11.22 4.32
N GLN A 423 26.53 11.57 4.38
CA GLN A 423 25.57 10.87 5.22
C GLN A 423 24.85 9.78 4.44
N ARG A 424 24.84 8.57 5.00
CA ARG A 424 24.07 7.47 4.43
C ARG A 424 22.58 7.67 4.68
N ARG A 425 21.79 7.63 3.60
CA ARG A 425 20.34 7.83 3.60
C ARG A 425 19.67 6.90 2.62
N ARG A 426 18.38 6.63 2.80
CA ARG A 426 17.59 6.00 1.76
C ARG A 426 17.35 6.99 0.62
N LEU A 427 17.32 6.49 -0.61
CA LEU A 427 17.16 7.32 -1.81
C LEU A 427 15.93 8.24 -1.75
N ASP A 428 14.79 7.78 -1.26
CA ASP A 428 13.55 8.59 -1.18
C ASP A 428 13.68 9.84 -0.31
N GLU A 429 14.61 9.85 0.65
CA GLU A 429 14.85 11.01 1.52
C GLU A 429 15.46 12.19 0.77
N VAL A 430 16.00 11.94 -0.42
CA VAL A 430 16.60 12.98 -1.29
C VAL A 430 15.78 13.26 -2.55
N LEU A 431 14.82 12.39 -2.92
CA LEU A 431 13.97 12.59 -4.11
C LEU A 431 12.95 13.74 -3.94
N GLY A 432 12.67 14.16 -2.71
CA GLY A 432 11.66 15.19 -2.47
C GLY A 432 10.22 14.68 -2.69
N ARG A 433 9.27 15.61 -2.84
CA ARG A 433 7.81 15.32 -2.90
C ARG A 433 7.21 15.49 -4.29
N SER A 434 8.02 15.82 -5.27
CA SER A 434 7.61 16.07 -6.65
C SER A 434 8.27 15.07 -7.60
N TYR A 435 8.28 15.37 -8.88
CA TYR A 435 9.07 14.63 -9.85
C TYR A 435 10.56 14.73 -9.53
N SER A 436 11.30 13.67 -9.83
CA SER A 436 12.76 13.66 -9.73
C SER A 436 13.35 13.13 -11.02
N ILE A 437 14.40 13.78 -11.52
CA ILE A 437 15.10 13.41 -12.76
C ILE A 437 16.51 13.02 -12.36
N LEU A 438 16.81 11.72 -12.47
CA LEU A 438 18.07 11.15 -12.04
C LEU A 438 18.91 10.77 -13.26
N GLY A 439 20.15 11.24 -13.31
CA GLY A 439 21.12 10.85 -14.33
C GLY A 439 22.24 10.00 -13.75
N TYR A 440 22.45 8.80 -14.29
CA TYR A 440 23.55 7.93 -13.87
C TYR A 440 24.84 8.36 -14.55
N ARG A 441 25.77 8.95 -13.78
CA ARG A 441 27.05 9.50 -14.23
C ARG A 441 26.92 10.68 -15.22
N VAL A 442 25.74 11.28 -15.28
CA VAL A 442 25.43 12.43 -16.13
C VAL A 442 24.58 13.43 -15.34
N ASN A 443 24.81 14.72 -15.61
CA ASN A 443 23.99 15.78 -15.05
C ASN A 443 22.76 16.00 -15.95
N PRO A 444 21.53 15.62 -15.52
CA PRO A 444 20.36 15.73 -16.39
C PRO A 444 19.98 17.18 -16.74
N ALA A 445 20.30 18.15 -15.88
CA ALA A 445 19.91 19.55 -16.11
C ALA A 445 20.65 20.20 -17.29
N GLU A 446 21.81 19.67 -17.70
CA GLU A 446 22.59 20.21 -18.83
C GLU A 446 21.94 19.96 -20.20
N TYR A 447 20.93 19.10 -20.25
CA TYR A 447 20.28 18.67 -21.49
C TYR A 447 18.86 19.23 -21.67
N LEU A 448 18.51 20.26 -20.89
CA LEU A 448 17.20 20.89 -20.94
C LEU A 448 17.24 22.26 -21.62
N SER A 449 16.22 22.53 -22.41
CA SER A 449 15.92 23.89 -22.85
C SER A 449 15.50 24.79 -21.68
N GLU A 450 15.64 26.09 -21.84
CA GLU A 450 15.18 27.07 -20.86
C GLU A 450 13.67 26.91 -20.56
N GLU A 451 12.88 26.61 -21.59
CA GLU A 451 11.44 26.37 -21.48
C GLU A 451 11.13 25.19 -20.54
N MET A 452 11.78 24.03 -20.77
CA MET A 452 11.56 22.83 -19.95
C MET A 452 12.12 23.01 -18.54
N THR A 453 13.24 23.67 -18.40
CA THR A 453 13.79 24.04 -17.07
C THR A 453 12.79 24.89 -16.29
N ALA A 454 12.21 25.92 -16.91
CA ALA A 454 11.19 26.77 -16.26
C ALA A 454 9.89 26.03 -15.96
N TYR A 455 9.44 25.13 -16.85
CA TYR A 455 8.24 24.30 -16.62
C TYR A 455 8.42 23.40 -15.41
N TRP A 456 9.51 22.61 -15.37
CA TRP A 456 9.74 21.63 -14.29
C TRP A 456 10.19 22.29 -12.97
N ALA A 457 10.72 23.52 -13.00
CA ALA A 457 10.95 24.30 -11.79
C ALA A 457 9.65 24.63 -11.03
N ARG A 458 8.52 24.86 -11.74
CA ARG A 458 7.20 25.07 -11.11
C ARG A 458 6.71 23.82 -10.36
N TRP A 459 7.19 22.63 -10.75
CA TRP A 459 6.94 21.38 -10.06
C TRP A 459 7.87 21.14 -8.88
N GLU A 460 8.84 22.03 -8.62
CA GLU A 460 9.90 21.82 -7.62
C GLU A 460 10.67 20.52 -7.88
N THR A 461 10.88 20.20 -9.16
CA THR A 461 11.52 18.96 -9.61
C THR A 461 12.96 18.91 -9.12
N GLN A 462 13.35 17.76 -8.55
CA GLN A 462 14.72 17.51 -8.14
C GLN A 462 15.53 16.96 -9.31
N PHE A 463 16.67 17.63 -9.60
CA PHE A 463 17.65 17.12 -10.56
C PHE A 463 18.79 16.46 -9.79
N ILE A 464 19.06 15.20 -10.08
CA ILE A 464 19.99 14.38 -9.29
C ILE A 464 21.00 13.72 -10.20
N GLN A 465 22.29 13.91 -9.91
CA GLN A 465 23.37 13.17 -10.53
C GLN A 465 23.80 12.04 -9.61
N ILE A 466 23.77 10.81 -10.12
CA ILE A 466 24.23 9.62 -9.43
C ILE A 466 25.67 9.33 -9.83
N ASN A 467 26.56 9.25 -8.85
CA ASN A 467 27.94 8.87 -9.04
C ASN A 467 28.19 7.47 -8.49
N ARG A 468 29.18 6.78 -9.06
CA ARG A 468 29.62 5.48 -8.51
C ARG A 468 30.46 5.73 -7.27
N SER A 469 30.20 4.99 -6.18
CA SER A 469 31.03 5.04 -4.98
C SER A 469 32.50 4.77 -5.32
N ARG A 470 33.37 5.64 -4.86
CA ARG A 470 34.82 5.47 -4.93
C ARG A 470 35.30 4.87 -3.62
N SER A 471 35.36 3.56 -3.54
CA SER A 471 36.07 2.90 -2.44
C SER A 471 37.55 3.32 -2.48
N GLY A 472 37.99 4.20 -1.58
CA GLY A 472 39.37 4.26 -1.13
C GLY A 472 40.33 5.31 -1.66
N ALA A 473 39.91 6.43 -2.26
CA ALA A 473 40.89 7.50 -2.56
C ALA A 473 40.23 8.90 -2.60
N GLY A 474 40.58 9.72 -1.63
CA GLY A 474 40.50 11.17 -1.69
C GLY A 474 39.10 11.76 -1.74
N ARG A 475 38.70 12.43 -0.67
CA ARG A 475 37.55 13.35 -0.63
C ARG A 475 37.73 14.42 -1.73
N HIS A 476 37.21 14.18 -2.90
CA HIS A 476 36.92 15.26 -3.83
C HIS A 476 35.52 15.76 -3.50
N GLN A 477 35.42 17.06 -3.17
CA GLN A 477 34.15 17.76 -3.13
C GLN A 477 33.36 17.39 -4.42
N PRO A 478 32.13 16.89 -4.33
CA PRO A 478 31.30 16.75 -5.50
C PRO A 478 31.15 18.14 -6.11
N LEU A 479 31.53 18.29 -7.39
CA LEU A 479 31.23 19.48 -8.16
C LEU A 479 29.70 19.49 -8.38
N SER A 480 28.96 19.96 -7.38
CA SER A 480 27.54 20.23 -7.55
C SER A 480 27.44 21.60 -8.23
N ALA A 481 27.01 21.60 -9.48
CA ALA A 481 26.52 22.83 -10.09
C ALA A 481 25.34 23.37 -9.25
N PRO A 482 25.15 24.69 -9.17
CA PRO A 482 24.04 25.25 -8.42
C PRO A 482 22.70 24.63 -8.89
N GLY A 483 21.91 24.11 -7.94
CA GLY A 483 20.59 23.53 -8.23
C GLY A 483 20.57 22.04 -8.52
N ILE A 484 21.71 21.32 -8.43
CA ILE A 484 21.79 19.88 -8.68
C ILE A 484 22.27 19.16 -7.43
N LEU A 485 21.56 18.09 -7.07
CA LEU A 485 21.96 17.20 -6.00
C LEU A 485 22.86 16.10 -6.54
N SER A 486 24.07 15.96 -6.01
CA SER A 486 24.99 14.88 -6.34
C SER A 486 24.96 13.82 -5.25
N ILE A 487 24.71 12.56 -5.60
CA ILE A 487 24.68 11.44 -4.65
C ILE A 487 25.64 10.33 -5.08
N GLU A 488 26.08 9.51 -4.13
CA GLU A 488 26.88 8.32 -4.41
C GLU A 488 26.09 7.04 -4.20
N ASP A 489 26.18 6.12 -5.17
CA ASP A 489 25.60 4.77 -5.11
C ASP A 489 26.54 3.87 -4.29
N VAL A 490 26.23 3.69 -3.01
CA VAL A 490 27.12 3.03 -2.04
C VAL A 490 27.32 1.55 -2.36
N ASP A 491 26.22 0.83 -2.61
CA ASP A 491 26.20 -0.63 -2.77
C ASP A 491 26.10 -1.04 -4.26
N ASN A 492 26.32 -0.11 -5.20
CA ASN A 492 26.17 -0.28 -6.67
C ASN A 492 24.78 -0.75 -7.12
N ARG A 493 23.75 -0.60 -6.31
CA ARG A 493 22.38 -1.06 -6.63
C ARG A 493 21.71 -0.20 -7.71
N LEU A 494 22.00 1.10 -7.76
CA LEU A 494 21.57 1.96 -8.86
C LEU A 494 22.36 1.61 -10.14
N GLY A 495 23.67 1.37 -10.03
CA GLY A 495 24.47 0.90 -11.15
C GLY A 495 23.95 -0.39 -11.75
N GLU A 496 23.56 -1.37 -10.92
CA GLU A 496 22.92 -2.61 -11.37
C GLU A 496 21.56 -2.33 -12.04
N TRP A 497 20.74 -1.45 -11.46
CA TRP A 497 19.45 -1.08 -12.05
C TRP A 497 19.64 -0.44 -13.42
N PHE A 498 20.57 0.53 -13.55
CA PHE A 498 20.88 1.20 -14.82
C PHE A 498 21.56 0.27 -15.83
N SER A 499 22.22 -0.81 -15.42
CA SER A 499 22.79 -1.80 -16.34
C SER A 499 21.74 -2.61 -17.08
N ASN A 500 20.53 -2.71 -16.52
CA ASN A 500 19.39 -3.39 -17.17
C ASN A 500 18.68 -2.49 -18.19
N VAL A 501 19.02 -1.20 -18.25
CA VAL A 501 18.52 -0.24 -19.24
C VAL A 501 19.68 0.30 -20.07
N ARG A 502 19.44 0.57 -21.35
CA ARG A 502 20.48 1.13 -22.23
C ARG A 502 20.68 2.64 -22.02
N ASP A 503 19.74 3.26 -21.31
CA ASP A 503 19.63 4.69 -21.14
C ASP A 503 20.09 5.08 -19.73
N CYS A 504 20.62 6.28 -19.57
CA CYS A 504 21.24 6.71 -18.30
C CYS A 504 20.43 7.74 -17.52
N ILE A 505 19.24 8.11 -17.99
CA ILE A 505 18.36 9.06 -17.29
C ILE A 505 17.01 8.41 -17.02
N VAL A 506 16.54 8.53 -15.77
CA VAL A 506 15.21 8.11 -15.33
C VAL A 506 14.43 9.28 -14.75
N VAL A 507 13.15 9.38 -15.12
CA VAL A 507 12.19 10.31 -14.55
C VAL A 507 11.32 9.56 -13.58
N VAL A 508 11.33 9.95 -12.30
CA VAL A 508 10.59 9.32 -11.22
C VAL A 508 9.46 10.24 -10.78
N ARG A 509 8.24 9.70 -10.68
CA ARG A 509 7.03 10.39 -10.24
C ARG A 509 7.04 10.64 -8.72
N PRO A 510 6.14 11.53 -8.22
CA PRO A 510 5.98 11.75 -6.77
C PRO A 510 5.65 10.48 -5.98
N ASP A 511 4.90 9.53 -6.56
CA ASP A 511 4.56 8.22 -5.99
C ASP A 511 5.63 7.13 -6.25
N ARG A 512 6.82 7.53 -6.69
CA ARG A 512 8.01 6.69 -6.90
C ARG A 512 7.94 5.72 -8.08
N PHE A 513 6.94 5.83 -8.94
CA PHE A 513 6.92 5.07 -10.19
C PHE A 513 7.81 5.73 -11.26
N VAL A 514 8.42 4.91 -12.10
CA VAL A 514 9.22 5.36 -13.23
C VAL A 514 8.28 5.93 -14.30
N ALA A 515 8.34 7.24 -14.52
CA ALA A 515 7.54 7.92 -15.55
C ALA A 515 8.11 7.73 -16.95
N ALA A 516 9.44 7.76 -17.08
CA ALA A 516 10.14 7.56 -18.34
C ALA A 516 11.60 7.16 -18.10
N ILE A 517 12.21 6.53 -19.11
CA ILE A 517 13.64 6.23 -19.17
C ILE A 517 14.13 6.74 -20.52
N THR A 518 15.25 7.47 -20.54
CA THR A 518 15.72 8.13 -21.77
C THR A 518 17.23 8.38 -21.79
N THR A 519 17.74 8.81 -22.93
CA THR A 519 19.11 9.32 -23.08
C THR A 519 19.18 10.82 -22.88
N PRO A 520 20.37 11.39 -22.60
CA PRO A 520 20.56 12.83 -22.45
C PRO A 520 20.01 13.64 -23.63
N GLU A 521 20.27 13.20 -24.85
CA GLU A 521 19.92 13.90 -26.08
C GLU A 521 18.40 13.98 -26.31
N ARG A 522 17.64 13.05 -25.72
CA ARG A 522 16.18 12.95 -25.87
C ARG A 522 15.41 13.50 -24.69
N LEU A 523 16.10 13.83 -23.59
CA LEU A 523 15.48 14.21 -22.33
C LEU A 523 14.47 15.35 -22.47
N ASP A 524 14.84 16.44 -23.16
CA ASP A 524 13.95 17.60 -23.37
C ASP A 524 12.64 17.20 -24.04
N GLY A 525 12.73 16.38 -25.10
CA GLY A 525 11.56 15.88 -25.83
C GLY A 525 10.66 14.98 -24.97
N VAL A 526 11.26 14.09 -24.16
CA VAL A 526 10.52 13.20 -23.24
C VAL A 526 9.80 14.00 -22.16
N LEU A 527 10.48 14.98 -21.56
CA LEU A 527 9.89 15.84 -20.54
C LEU A 527 8.77 16.71 -21.08
N ARG A 528 8.86 17.14 -22.35
CA ARG A 528 7.79 17.85 -23.05
C ARG A 528 6.55 16.95 -23.22
N LYS A 529 6.73 15.67 -23.56
CA LYS A 529 5.62 14.71 -23.64
C LYS A 529 4.95 14.44 -22.30
N LEU A 530 5.72 14.34 -21.22
CA LEU A 530 5.17 14.23 -19.88
C LEU A 530 4.44 15.52 -19.47
N ALA A 531 4.97 16.71 -19.82
CA ALA A 531 4.31 17.99 -19.57
C ALA A 531 2.96 18.11 -20.30
N GLU A 532 2.87 17.62 -21.55
CA GLU A 532 1.61 17.55 -22.30
C GLU A 532 0.56 16.67 -21.62
N GLN A 533 0.95 15.59 -20.94
CA GLN A 533 0.02 14.74 -20.17
C GLN A 533 -0.48 15.41 -18.88
N LEU A 534 0.29 16.34 -18.33
CA LEU A 534 -0.04 17.05 -17.08
C LEU A 534 -0.83 18.35 -17.32
N SER A 535 -0.89 18.81 -18.57
CA SER A 535 -1.50 20.09 -18.99
C SER A 535 -2.98 20.00 -19.32
#